data_1ce5d4ee327eeab3e5111c2736c98597
#
_entry.id   1ce5d4ee327eeab3e5111c2736c98597
#
_cell.length_a   1.000
_cell.length_b   1.000
_cell.length_c   1.000
_cell.angle_alpha   90.00
_cell.angle_beta   90.00
_cell.angle_gamma   90.00
#
_symmetry.space_group_name_H-M   'P 1'
#
loop_
_entity.id
_entity.type
_entity.pdbx_description
1 polymer ?
#
loop_
_entity_poly.entity_id
_entity_poly.type
_entity_poly.pdbx_seq_one_letter_code
_entity_poly.pdbx_strand_id
1 'polypeptide(L)'
;MRNRGRLFWLGSALIFGGAGVLACYCWTLHERHTAQRLAKEWLNRAAAVHLPAPVRRVRRGDVIGELEIPRLRVSVMVFEGDDAEVLGQGAGHIPGTALPPGGGNIGIAAHRDTYFRPLRIIHPNDILTLKTPAGTLRYSVTETKIVRPSEIDVLADAPECDLTLVTCYPFFYVGSAPERFIVHARKIG
;
A
#
# COMPACT_ATOMS: atom_id res chain seq x y z
N MET A 1 -12.86 13.98 -53.54
CA MET A 1 -11.47 13.76 -53.10
C MET A 1 -11.13 14.41 -51.73
N ARG A 2 -12.00 15.30 -51.21
CA ARG A 2 -11.71 16.12 -49.96
C ARG A 2 -11.86 15.37 -48.64
N ASN A 3 -12.44 14.17 -48.58
CA ASN A 3 -12.64 13.41 -47.33
C ASN A 3 -11.45 12.52 -46.92
N ARG A 4 -10.59 12.11 -47.85
CA ARG A 4 -9.44 11.23 -47.53
C ARG A 4 -8.36 11.93 -46.66
N GLY A 5 -8.13 13.21 -46.89
CA GLY A 5 -7.20 13.99 -46.06
C GLY A 5 -7.68 14.18 -44.62
N ARG A 6 -8.97 14.46 -44.44
CA ARG A 6 -9.57 14.60 -43.10
C ARG A 6 -9.48 13.29 -42.28
N LEU A 7 -9.76 12.15 -42.96
CA LEU A 7 -9.67 10.83 -42.32
C LEU A 7 -8.23 10.49 -41.89
N PHE A 8 -7.25 10.84 -42.73
CA PHE A 8 -5.82 10.66 -42.42
C PHE A 8 -5.38 11.48 -41.20
N TRP A 9 -5.78 12.77 -41.14
CA TRP A 9 -5.45 13.64 -40.02
C TRP A 9 -6.11 13.20 -38.70
N LEU A 10 -7.38 12.73 -38.77
CA LEU A 10 -8.09 12.17 -37.63
C LEU A 10 -7.43 10.88 -37.14
N GLY A 11 -7.01 9.99 -38.04
CA GLY A 11 -6.30 8.76 -37.70
C GLY A 11 -4.96 9.06 -37.05
N SER A 12 -4.18 10.02 -37.58
CA SER A 12 -2.91 10.42 -37.00
C SER A 12 -3.09 11.04 -35.61
N ALA A 13 -4.09 11.91 -35.41
CA ALA A 13 -4.37 12.52 -34.12
C ALA A 13 -4.75 11.47 -33.05
N LEU A 14 -5.53 10.44 -33.41
CA LEU A 14 -5.88 9.33 -32.52
C LEU A 14 -4.65 8.49 -32.14
N ILE A 15 -3.76 8.22 -33.12
CA ILE A 15 -2.52 7.45 -32.86
C ILE A 15 -1.60 8.23 -31.91
N PHE A 16 -1.37 9.52 -32.17
CA PHE A 16 -0.51 10.34 -31.31
C PHE A 16 -1.13 10.54 -29.92
N GLY A 17 -2.47 10.73 -29.83
CA GLY A 17 -3.18 10.80 -28.57
C GLY A 17 -3.06 9.49 -27.76
N GLY A 18 -3.27 8.36 -28.42
CA GLY A 18 -3.12 7.03 -27.80
C GLY A 18 -1.69 6.74 -27.34
N ALA A 19 -0.70 7.11 -28.17
CA ALA A 19 0.73 6.98 -27.80
C ALA A 19 1.09 7.86 -26.59
N GLY A 20 0.57 9.09 -26.52
CA GLY A 20 0.77 9.98 -25.37
C GLY A 20 0.19 9.41 -24.08
N VAL A 21 -1.03 8.88 -24.12
CA VAL A 21 -1.66 8.22 -22.95
C VAL A 21 -0.84 7.00 -22.51
N LEU A 22 -0.39 6.19 -23.47
CA LEU A 22 0.42 5.00 -23.19
C LEU A 22 1.77 5.38 -22.57
N ALA A 23 2.43 6.40 -23.09
CA ALA A 23 3.68 6.92 -22.55
C ALA A 23 3.52 7.44 -21.11
N CYS A 24 2.45 8.19 -20.83
CA CYS A 24 2.13 8.67 -19.49
C CYS A 24 1.88 7.50 -18.53
N TYR A 25 1.14 6.49 -18.96
CA TYR A 25 0.89 5.28 -18.17
C TYR A 25 2.19 4.50 -17.88
N CYS A 26 3.04 4.30 -18.88
CA CYS A 26 4.34 3.65 -18.70
C CYS A 26 5.25 4.45 -17.75
N TRP A 27 5.22 5.76 -17.82
CA TRP A 27 5.96 6.64 -16.91
C TRP A 27 5.52 6.46 -15.46
N THR A 28 4.21 6.48 -15.19
CA THR A 28 3.67 6.27 -13.82
C THR A 28 4.01 4.89 -13.26
N LEU A 29 3.97 3.85 -14.11
CA LEU A 29 4.41 2.50 -13.71
C LEU A 29 5.90 2.48 -13.39
N HIS A 30 6.73 3.15 -14.19
CA HIS A 30 8.17 3.22 -13.96
C HIS A 30 8.50 3.90 -12.63
N GLU A 31 7.87 5.03 -12.32
CA GLU A 31 8.06 5.73 -11.03
C GLU A 31 7.71 4.86 -9.84
N ARG A 32 6.57 4.15 -9.88
CA ARG A 32 6.16 3.21 -8.83
C ARG A 32 7.20 2.11 -8.62
N HIS A 33 7.67 1.49 -9.70
CA HIS A 33 8.69 0.44 -9.62
C HIS A 33 10.03 0.94 -9.09
N THR A 34 10.45 2.14 -9.47
CA THR A 34 11.71 2.71 -8.99
C THR A 34 11.64 3.06 -7.51
N ALA A 35 10.54 3.67 -7.04
CA ALA A 35 10.33 3.97 -5.63
C ALA A 35 10.39 2.69 -4.77
N GLN A 36 9.67 1.63 -5.18
CA GLN A 36 9.69 0.35 -4.49
C GLN A 36 11.09 -0.28 -4.45
N ARG A 37 11.84 -0.25 -5.55
CA ARG A 37 13.21 -0.81 -5.60
C ARG A 37 14.16 -0.05 -4.69
N LEU A 38 14.20 1.28 -4.77
CA LEU A 38 15.08 2.12 -3.96
C LEU A 38 14.77 1.97 -2.47
N ALA A 39 13.50 1.94 -2.11
CA ALA A 39 13.07 1.72 -0.74
C ALA A 39 13.49 0.33 -0.23
N LYS A 40 13.35 -0.70 -1.04
CA LYS A 40 13.78 -2.07 -0.69
C LYS A 40 15.29 -2.18 -0.52
N GLU A 41 16.06 -1.57 -1.41
CA GLU A 41 17.52 -1.52 -1.29
C GLU A 41 17.96 -0.78 -0.01
N TRP A 42 17.31 0.35 0.30
CA TRP A 42 17.56 1.07 1.54
C TRP A 42 17.25 0.22 2.75
N LEU A 43 16.08 -0.45 2.78
CA LEU A 43 15.68 -1.33 3.88
C LEU A 43 16.68 -2.46 4.10
N ASN A 44 17.11 -3.13 3.03
CA ASN A 44 18.09 -4.20 3.12
C ASN A 44 19.44 -3.73 3.67
N ARG A 45 19.90 -2.53 3.29
CA ARG A 45 21.13 -1.93 3.83
C ARG A 45 20.96 -1.57 5.31
N ALA A 46 19.82 -0.96 5.68
CA ALA A 46 19.55 -0.57 7.04
C ALA A 46 19.46 -1.78 7.99
N ALA A 47 18.79 -2.85 7.54
CA ALA A 47 18.70 -4.11 8.30
C ALA A 47 20.06 -4.80 8.46
N ALA A 48 20.95 -4.75 7.46
CA ALA A 48 22.27 -5.34 7.52
C ALA A 48 23.20 -4.65 8.55
N VAL A 49 22.99 -3.36 8.79
CA VAL A 49 23.82 -2.58 9.74
C VAL A 49 23.26 -2.62 11.19
N HIS A 50 22.12 -3.29 11.41
CA HIS A 50 21.42 -3.29 12.70
C HIS A 50 21.31 -1.88 13.29
N LEU A 51 20.93 -0.92 12.47
CA LEU A 51 20.72 0.45 12.95
C LEU A 51 19.64 0.42 14.04
N PRO A 52 19.93 0.96 15.25
CA PRO A 52 18.89 1.14 16.24
C PRO A 52 17.77 1.96 15.61
N ALA A 53 16.52 1.61 15.94
CA ALA A 53 15.37 2.39 15.47
C ALA A 53 15.69 3.88 15.65
N PRO A 54 15.62 4.69 14.60
CA PRO A 54 16.06 6.08 14.71
C PRO A 54 15.20 6.78 15.76
N VAL A 55 15.84 7.40 16.75
CA VAL A 55 15.21 8.33 17.70
C VAL A 55 14.60 9.53 16.97
N ARG A 56 14.81 9.63 15.67
CA ARG A 56 14.31 10.66 14.79
C ARG A 56 12.80 10.47 14.56
N ARG A 57 12.05 11.55 14.71
CA ARG A 57 10.64 11.58 14.29
C ARG A 57 10.53 11.16 12.83
N VAL A 58 9.75 10.12 12.58
CA VAL A 58 9.43 9.67 11.22
C VAL A 58 8.68 10.80 10.48
N ARG A 59 9.05 11.03 9.23
CA ARG A 59 8.47 12.07 8.40
C ARG A 59 7.70 11.44 7.25
N ARG A 60 6.70 12.15 6.76
CA ARG A 60 5.97 11.77 5.56
C ARG A 60 6.93 11.33 4.43
N GLY A 61 6.66 10.17 3.84
CA GLY A 61 7.47 9.56 2.78
C GLY A 61 8.70 8.78 3.28
N ASP A 62 9.03 8.81 4.57
CA ASP A 62 10.10 7.96 5.10
C ASP A 62 9.69 6.47 4.98
N VAL A 63 10.66 5.60 4.71
CA VAL A 63 10.43 4.16 4.62
C VAL A 63 10.23 3.57 6.01
N ILE A 64 9.09 2.94 6.26
CA ILE A 64 8.76 2.22 7.50
C ILE A 64 9.23 0.76 7.41
N GLY A 65 8.97 0.09 6.29
CA GLY A 65 9.31 -1.30 6.10
C GLY A 65 8.75 -1.91 4.82
N GLU A 66 8.74 -3.24 4.75
CA GLU A 66 8.11 -4.03 3.68
C GLU A 66 7.05 -4.95 4.27
N LEU A 67 5.81 -4.82 3.80
CA LEU A 67 4.72 -5.72 4.14
C LEU A 67 4.67 -6.87 3.13
N GLU A 68 4.70 -8.09 3.64
CA GLU A 68 4.54 -9.31 2.83
C GLU A 68 3.35 -10.15 3.32
N ILE A 69 2.58 -10.69 2.37
CA ILE A 69 1.54 -11.69 2.61
C ILE A 69 1.79 -12.83 1.61
N PRO A 70 2.59 -13.84 1.99
CA PRO A 70 3.11 -14.84 1.05
C PRO A 70 2.01 -15.59 0.30
N ARG A 71 0.94 -16.02 0.98
CA ARG A 71 -0.18 -16.74 0.34
C ARG A 71 -0.85 -15.92 -0.77
N LEU A 72 -0.93 -14.61 -0.58
CA LEU A 72 -1.54 -13.67 -1.53
C LEU A 72 -0.53 -13.10 -2.54
N ARG A 73 0.75 -13.46 -2.42
CA ARG A 73 1.85 -12.90 -3.23
C ARG A 73 1.91 -11.37 -3.17
N VAL A 74 1.57 -10.80 -2.01
CA VAL A 74 1.72 -9.38 -1.75
C VAL A 74 3.12 -9.15 -1.20
N SER A 75 3.83 -8.18 -1.76
CA SER A 75 5.09 -7.62 -1.27
C SER A 75 5.07 -6.15 -1.65
N VAL A 76 5.02 -5.26 -0.66
CA VAL A 76 4.90 -3.82 -0.88
C VAL A 76 5.66 -3.05 0.19
N MET A 77 6.38 -2.01 -0.24
CA MET A 77 7.03 -1.08 0.66
C MET A 77 6.00 -0.20 1.36
N VAL A 78 6.20 0.01 2.65
CA VAL A 78 5.37 0.85 3.51
C VAL A 78 6.11 2.15 3.78
N PHE A 79 5.48 3.26 3.48
CA PHE A 79 5.98 4.61 3.70
C PHE A 79 5.14 5.32 4.77
N GLU A 80 5.67 6.32 5.45
CA GLU A 80 4.91 7.15 6.38
C GLU A 80 3.93 8.06 5.64
N GLY A 81 2.66 8.04 6.05
CA GLY A 81 1.57 8.82 5.48
C GLY A 81 0.58 7.97 4.69
N ASP A 82 -0.64 8.46 4.54
CA ASP A 82 -1.76 7.78 3.86
C ASP A 82 -2.42 8.64 2.79
N ASP A 83 -1.74 9.71 2.38
CA ASP A 83 -2.21 10.58 1.29
C ASP A 83 -1.98 9.95 -0.11
N ALA A 84 -2.60 10.56 -1.12
CA ALA A 84 -2.62 10.04 -2.48
C ALA A 84 -1.21 9.87 -3.10
N GLU A 85 -0.25 10.73 -2.75
CA GLU A 85 1.12 10.65 -3.26
C GLU A 85 1.85 9.44 -2.69
N VAL A 86 1.76 9.24 -1.36
CA VAL A 86 2.36 8.08 -0.67
C VAL A 86 1.72 6.78 -1.16
N LEU A 87 0.38 6.73 -1.19
CA LEU A 87 -0.35 5.54 -1.65
C LEU A 87 -0.13 5.23 -3.14
N GLY A 88 0.24 6.24 -3.93
CA GLY A 88 0.67 6.07 -5.32
C GLY A 88 2.00 5.32 -5.45
N GLN A 89 2.88 5.42 -4.46
CA GLN A 89 4.20 4.79 -4.45
C GLN A 89 4.19 3.39 -3.82
N GLY A 90 3.31 3.15 -2.82
CA GLY A 90 3.28 1.90 -2.08
C GLY A 90 2.08 1.77 -1.15
N ALA A 91 2.29 1.08 -0.04
CA ALA A 91 1.41 1.14 1.11
C ALA A 91 1.83 2.30 2.02
N GLY A 92 0.89 2.86 2.76
CA GLY A 92 1.11 3.98 3.67
C GLY A 92 0.84 3.60 5.12
N HIS A 93 1.74 3.94 6.03
CA HIS A 93 1.45 3.90 7.46
C HIS A 93 0.50 5.05 7.80
N ILE A 94 -0.58 4.74 8.51
CA ILE A 94 -1.60 5.72 8.89
C ILE A 94 -1.09 6.56 10.06
N PRO A 95 -0.89 7.88 9.90
CA PRO A 95 -0.40 8.74 10.97
C PRO A 95 -1.28 8.69 12.22
N GLY A 96 -0.65 8.66 13.38
CA GLY A 96 -1.34 8.58 14.66
C GLY A 96 -1.57 7.16 15.17
N THR A 97 -1.32 6.14 14.37
CA THR A 97 -1.26 4.74 14.81
C THR A 97 0.16 4.38 15.29
N ALA A 98 0.34 3.20 15.88
CA ALA A 98 1.63 2.77 16.40
C ALA A 98 2.67 2.59 15.29
N LEU A 99 3.93 2.89 15.58
CA LEU A 99 5.07 2.64 14.70
C LEU A 99 5.82 1.37 15.11
N PRO A 100 6.27 0.53 14.16
CA PRO A 100 7.12 -0.61 14.49
C PRO A 100 8.51 -0.15 14.98
N PRO A 101 9.17 -0.87 15.91
CA PRO A 101 8.72 -2.10 16.57
C PRO A 101 7.90 -1.87 17.84
N GLY A 102 7.38 -0.67 18.07
CA GLY A 102 6.63 -0.30 19.26
C GLY A 102 5.40 -1.18 19.51
N GLY A 103 4.80 -1.01 20.70
CA GLY A 103 3.52 -1.63 21.02
C GLY A 103 2.36 -0.79 20.51
N GLY A 104 1.20 -1.43 20.33
CA GLY A 104 -0.02 -0.81 19.83
C GLY A 104 -0.37 -1.25 18.40
N ASN A 105 -1.50 -0.79 17.92
CA ASN A 105 -2.04 -1.15 16.61
C ASN A 105 -1.41 -0.33 15.49
N ILE A 106 -0.69 -0.99 14.59
CA ILE A 106 -0.06 -0.38 13.40
C ILE A 106 -1.09 -0.33 12.27
N GLY A 107 -1.48 0.86 11.83
CA GLY A 107 -2.39 1.04 10.69
C GLY A 107 -1.62 1.12 9.37
N ILE A 108 -1.97 0.30 8.39
CA ILE A 108 -1.38 0.35 7.04
C ILE A 108 -2.48 0.41 6.00
N ALA A 109 -2.47 1.45 5.16
CA ALA A 109 -3.41 1.66 4.07
C ALA A 109 -2.77 1.39 2.70
N ALA A 110 -3.55 0.91 1.73
CA ALA A 110 -3.17 0.90 0.32
C ALA A 110 -4.39 0.84 -0.59
N HIS A 111 -4.18 1.15 -1.88
CA HIS A 111 -5.24 1.11 -2.87
C HIS A 111 -5.77 -0.30 -3.12
N ARG A 112 -7.10 -0.42 -3.22
CA ARG A 112 -7.84 -1.68 -3.46
C ARG A 112 -7.61 -2.28 -4.85
N ASP A 113 -7.21 -1.48 -5.80
CA ASP A 113 -7.03 -1.85 -7.21
C ASP A 113 -5.57 -2.15 -7.57
N THR A 114 -4.65 -1.91 -6.64
CA THR A 114 -3.22 -2.16 -6.80
C THR A 114 -2.71 -3.13 -5.73
N TYR A 115 -1.98 -2.63 -4.74
CA TYR A 115 -1.26 -3.46 -3.76
C TYR A 115 -2.18 -4.29 -2.87
N PHE A 116 -3.37 -3.76 -2.48
CA PHE A 116 -4.31 -4.46 -1.62
C PHE A 116 -5.47 -5.14 -2.38
N ARG A 117 -5.41 -5.19 -3.72
CA ARG A 117 -6.37 -5.97 -4.51
C ARG A 117 -6.44 -7.45 -4.11
N PRO A 118 -5.32 -8.13 -3.77
CA PRO A 118 -5.38 -9.52 -3.31
C PRO A 118 -6.05 -9.73 -1.96
N LEU A 119 -6.24 -8.69 -1.12
CA LEU A 119 -6.93 -8.82 0.17
C LEU A 119 -8.38 -9.31 0.06
N ARG A 120 -9.01 -9.25 -1.13
CA ARG A 120 -10.35 -9.79 -1.37
C ARG A 120 -10.48 -11.29 -1.06
N ILE A 121 -9.37 -12.01 -1.00
CA ILE A 121 -9.30 -13.44 -0.70
C ILE A 121 -8.43 -13.73 0.52
N ILE A 122 -8.28 -12.75 1.42
CA ILE A 122 -7.61 -12.96 2.70
C ILE A 122 -8.53 -13.71 3.66
N HIS A 123 -7.93 -14.55 4.51
CA HIS A 123 -8.65 -15.35 5.48
C HIS A 123 -8.00 -15.27 6.87
N PRO A 124 -8.76 -15.56 7.94
CA PRO A 124 -8.16 -15.79 9.25
C PRO A 124 -7.02 -16.81 9.18
N ASN A 125 -5.99 -16.60 10.00
CA ASN A 125 -4.74 -17.37 10.05
C ASN A 125 -3.78 -17.13 8.86
N ASP A 126 -4.07 -16.24 7.91
CA ASP A 126 -3.05 -15.79 6.96
C ASP A 126 -1.92 -15.08 7.70
N ILE A 127 -0.70 -15.32 7.24
CA ILE A 127 0.49 -14.74 7.85
C ILE A 127 0.87 -13.47 7.11
N LEU A 128 1.03 -12.39 7.90
CA LEU A 128 1.58 -11.13 7.46
C LEU A 128 2.97 -10.97 8.07
N THR A 129 3.89 -10.46 7.30
CA THR A 129 5.26 -10.18 7.75
C THR A 129 5.57 -8.73 7.46
N LEU A 130 5.96 -7.98 8.49
CA LEU A 130 6.43 -6.60 8.37
C LEU A 130 7.93 -6.57 8.66
N LYS A 131 8.73 -6.42 7.60
CA LYS A 131 10.18 -6.28 7.69
C LYS A 131 10.50 -4.81 7.89
N THR A 132 11.23 -4.50 8.96
CA THR A 132 11.64 -3.14 9.31
C THR A 132 13.15 -3.07 9.52
N PRO A 133 13.76 -1.88 9.58
CA PRO A 133 15.17 -1.75 9.96
C PRO A 133 15.52 -2.36 11.33
N ALA A 134 14.54 -2.38 12.25
CA ALA A 134 14.71 -2.92 13.61
C ALA A 134 14.48 -4.44 13.70
N GLY A 135 14.04 -5.08 12.63
CA GLY A 135 13.78 -6.52 12.58
C GLY A 135 12.48 -6.88 11.86
N THR A 136 12.16 -8.15 11.88
CA THR A 136 10.98 -8.72 11.22
C THR A 136 9.91 -9.03 12.25
N LEU A 137 8.72 -8.50 12.04
CA LEU A 137 7.53 -8.73 12.85
C LEU A 137 6.58 -9.63 12.08
N ARG A 138 5.99 -10.61 12.75
CA ARG A 138 5.03 -11.55 12.15
C ARG A 138 3.68 -11.41 12.83
N TYR A 139 2.63 -11.48 12.02
CA TYR A 139 1.25 -11.37 12.46
C TYR A 139 0.41 -12.47 11.83
N SER A 140 -0.65 -12.87 12.54
CA SER A 140 -1.70 -13.78 12.03
C SER A 140 -3.00 -13.01 11.92
N VAL A 141 -3.67 -13.09 10.79
CA VAL A 141 -4.99 -12.48 10.60
C VAL A 141 -5.98 -13.09 11.58
N THR A 142 -6.69 -12.25 12.32
CA THR A 142 -7.75 -12.66 13.27
C THR A 142 -9.13 -12.57 12.64
N GLU A 143 -9.42 -11.43 11.99
CA GLU A 143 -10.73 -11.18 11.39
C GLU A 143 -10.66 -10.15 10.25
N THR A 144 -11.75 -10.07 9.49
CA THR A 144 -11.98 -9.01 8.51
C THR A 144 -13.32 -8.34 8.74
N LYS A 145 -13.40 -7.04 8.50
CA LYS A 145 -14.62 -6.24 8.65
C LYS A 145 -14.82 -5.31 7.45
N ILE A 146 -16.09 -4.97 7.20
CA ILE A 146 -16.45 -3.88 6.29
C ILE A 146 -17.07 -2.78 7.14
N VAL A 147 -16.53 -1.57 7.05
CA VAL A 147 -16.92 -0.43 7.88
C VAL A 147 -17.09 0.83 7.04
N ARG A 148 -17.78 1.81 7.59
CA ARG A 148 -17.86 3.14 6.97
C ARG A 148 -16.54 3.91 7.18
N PRO A 149 -16.19 4.87 6.32
CA PRO A 149 -14.97 5.67 6.47
C PRO A 149 -14.89 6.47 7.80
N SER A 150 -16.03 6.71 8.45
CA SER A 150 -16.12 7.41 9.73
C SER A 150 -15.87 6.52 10.95
N GLU A 151 -15.84 5.21 10.78
CA GLU A 151 -15.62 4.23 11.86
C GLU A 151 -14.11 4.04 12.06
N ILE A 152 -13.48 5.03 12.69
CA ILE A 152 -12.03 5.05 12.94
C ILE A 152 -11.58 4.19 14.11
N ASP A 153 -12.53 3.74 14.95
CA ASP A 153 -12.25 2.88 16.12
C ASP A 153 -11.55 1.57 15.74
N VAL A 154 -11.67 1.14 14.47
CA VAL A 154 -10.94 -0.01 13.93
C VAL A 154 -9.41 0.16 13.96
N LEU A 155 -8.92 1.38 14.13
CA LEU A 155 -7.49 1.72 14.25
C LEU A 155 -7.05 1.89 15.71
N ALA A 156 -7.97 1.86 16.66
CA ALA A 156 -7.63 1.98 18.08
C ALA A 156 -6.79 0.79 18.57
N ASP A 157 -6.00 1.03 19.60
CA ASP A 157 -5.29 -0.05 20.29
C ASP A 157 -6.30 -1.01 20.91
N ALA A 158 -6.15 -2.29 20.63
CA ALA A 158 -6.98 -3.34 21.18
C ALA A 158 -6.13 -4.57 21.55
N PRO A 159 -6.50 -5.31 22.62
CA PRO A 159 -5.72 -6.47 23.08
C PRO A 159 -5.53 -7.56 22.03
N GLU A 160 -6.36 -7.56 21.01
CA GLU A 160 -6.41 -8.58 19.96
C GLU A 160 -5.94 -8.08 18.59
N CYS A 161 -5.47 -6.82 18.50
CA CYS A 161 -5.08 -6.21 17.26
C CYS A 161 -3.77 -5.44 17.42
N ASP A 162 -2.74 -5.90 16.73
CA ASP A 162 -1.43 -5.26 16.68
C ASP A 162 -1.11 -4.68 15.29
N LEU A 163 -1.89 -5.10 14.26
CA LEU A 163 -1.75 -4.63 12.88
C LEU A 163 -3.12 -4.57 12.22
N THR A 164 -3.45 -3.43 11.62
CA THR A 164 -4.68 -3.22 10.85
C THR A 164 -4.34 -2.82 9.41
N LEU A 165 -4.81 -3.61 8.43
CA LEU A 165 -4.75 -3.22 7.03
C LEU A 165 -6.07 -2.58 6.62
N VAL A 166 -5.98 -1.47 5.88
CA VAL A 166 -7.15 -0.68 5.44
C VAL A 166 -7.11 -0.50 3.94
N THR A 167 -8.22 -0.81 3.27
CA THR A 167 -8.39 -0.49 1.86
C THR A 167 -9.83 -0.10 1.54
N CYS A 168 -10.03 0.51 0.39
CA CYS A 168 -11.37 0.87 -0.07
C CYS A 168 -12.22 -0.37 -0.43
N TYR A 169 -13.53 -0.29 -0.20
CA TYR A 169 -14.48 -1.35 -0.54
C TYR A 169 -15.74 -0.74 -1.20
N PRO A 170 -16.40 -1.42 -2.17
CA PRO A 170 -16.08 -2.74 -2.75
C PRO A 170 -14.85 -2.75 -3.67
N PHE A 171 -14.20 -3.92 -3.82
CA PHE A 171 -12.97 -4.07 -4.63
C PHE A 171 -13.16 -3.76 -6.12
N PHE A 172 -14.34 -3.97 -6.66
CA PHE A 172 -14.68 -3.74 -8.09
C PHE A 172 -15.63 -2.55 -8.28
N TYR A 173 -15.48 -1.53 -7.47
CA TYR A 173 -16.31 -0.33 -7.54
C TYR A 173 -15.63 0.78 -8.35
N VAL A 174 -16.40 1.48 -9.20
CA VAL A 174 -15.91 2.62 -9.97
C VAL A 174 -16.26 3.92 -9.24
N GLY A 175 -15.26 4.76 -8.98
CA GLY A 175 -15.42 6.01 -8.25
C GLY A 175 -15.07 5.92 -6.76
N SER A 176 -15.54 6.90 -5.99
CA SER A 176 -15.27 7.01 -4.54
C SER A 176 -15.97 5.88 -3.78
N ALA A 177 -15.20 5.02 -3.13
CA ALA A 177 -15.72 3.87 -2.42
C ALA A 177 -16.50 4.28 -1.15
N PRO A 178 -17.71 3.73 -0.95
CA PRO A 178 -18.55 4.08 0.20
C PRO A 178 -18.04 3.49 1.52
N GLU A 179 -17.25 2.42 1.47
CA GLU A 179 -16.81 1.66 2.64
C GLU A 179 -15.30 1.37 2.63
N ARG A 180 -14.85 0.79 3.73
CA ARG A 180 -13.47 0.32 3.91
C ARG A 180 -13.49 -1.17 4.26
N PHE A 181 -12.56 -1.91 3.66
CA PHE A 181 -12.25 -3.29 4.03
C PHE A 181 -11.09 -3.27 5.01
N ILE A 182 -11.32 -3.86 6.18
CA ILE A 182 -10.40 -3.89 7.30
C ILE A 182 -9.92 -5.33 7.50
N VAL A 183 -8.63 -5.49 7.76
CA VAL A 183 -8.02 -6.76 8.16
C VAL A 183 -7.32 -6.53 9.48
N HIS A 184 -7.78 -7.18 10.54
CA HIS A 184 -7.10 -7.18 11.83
C HIS A 184 -6.18 -8.38 11.95
N ALA A 185 -5.00 -8.16 12.52
CA ALA A 185 -4.03 -9.21 12.74
C ALA A 185 -3.31 -9.02 14.08
N ARG A 186 -2.99 -10.15 14.74
CA ARG A 186 -2.29 -10.21 16.02
C ARG A 186 -0.85 -10.65 15.79
N LYS A 187 0.05 -10.08 16.53
CA LYS A 187 1.47 -10.44 16.53
C LYS A 187 1.68 -11.87 17.00
N ILE A 188 2.54 -12.60 16.29
CA ILE A 188 2.94 -13.97 16.59
C ILE A 188 4.46 -14.07 16.59
N GLY A 189 5.06 -14.32 17.75
CA GLY A 189 6.50 -14.54 17.92
C GLY A 189 7.31 -13.26 17.90
#